data_52cd60ae0535b40d8f2210f625c08d7b
#
_entry.id   52cd60ae0535b40d8f2210f625c08d7b
#
_cell.length_a   1.000
_cell.length_b   1.000
_cell.length_c   1.000
_cell.angle_alpha   90.00
_cell.angle_beta   90.00
_cell.angle_gamma   90.00
#
_symmetry.space_group_name_H-M   'P 1'
#
loop_
_entity.id
_entity.type
_entity.pdbx_description
1 polymer ?
#
loop_
_entity_poly.entity_id
_entity_poly.type
_entity_poly.pdbx_seq_one_letter_code
_entity_poly.pdbx_strand_id
1 'polypeptide(L)'
;GAFITMNPGYLGRSELPEGLKALFRPITVVVPDLELICENMLMVEGFVSAKMLAKKFTTLYFLCRDLLSKAAHYDWGLRAIKSVLVVAGVMKRAEPELAEAAILLRALRDFNIPKIVADDNDIFFGLLGDLFPGINVPRTRDMRFEGIINQVVEEALLNPDPDFILKIVQLSELLEIRPTPPLQRYPCE
;
A
#
# COMPACT_ATOMS: atom_id res chain seq x y z
N GLY A 1 28.08 2.17 -23.63
CA GLY A 1 28.46 1.80 -22.27
C GLY A 1 27.42 0.89 -21.64
N ALA A 2 27.82 0.04 -20.68
CA ALA A 2 26.94 -0.79 -19.91
C ALA A 2 26.68 -0.12 -18.53
N PHE A 3 25.40 0.01 -18.13
CA PHE A 3 24.99 0.56 -16.85
C PHE A 3 24.12 -0.48 -16.15
N ILE A 4 24.39 -0.72 -14.87
CA ILE A 4 23.63 -1.65 -14.05
C ILE A 4 23.18 -0.98 -12.77
N THR A 5 22.02 -1.37 -12.25
CA THR A 5 21.50 -0.92 -10.96
C THR A 5 21.24 -2.11 -10.07
N MET A 6 21.64 -2.00 -8.81
CA MET A 6 21.44 -3.03 -7.79
C MET A 6 20.96 -2.41 -6.50
N ASN A 7 20.03 -3.11 -5.83
CA ASN A 7 19.69 -2.80 -4.43
C ASN A 7 20.32 -3.89 -3.54
N PRO A 8 21.28 -3.55 -2.68
CA PRO A 8 21.84 -4.50 -1.75
C PRO A 8 20.76 -5.01 -0.78
N GLY A 9 20.74 -6.32 -0.51
CA GLY A 9 19.82 -6.93 0.44
C GLY A 9 18.39 -7.18 -0.05
N TYR A 10 18.10 -7.06 -1.35
CA TYR A 10 16.78 -7.39 -1.89
C TYR A 10 16.61 -8.91 -2.05
N LEU A 11 15.64 -9.49 -1.34
CA LEU A 11 15.32 -10.91 -1.43
C LEU A 11 15.00 -11.33 -2.87
N GLY A 12 15.65 -12.38 -3.35
CA GLY A 12 15.43 -12.92 -4.70
C GLY A 12 16.36 -12.39 -5.79
N ARG A 13 17.34 -11.53 -5.48
CA ARG A 13 18.39 -11.13 -6.41
C ARG A 13 19.75 -11.62 -5.91
N SER A 14 20.42 -12.43 -6.72
CA SER A 14 21.81 -12.82 -6.46
C SER A 14 22.72 -11.59 -6.58
N GLU A 15 23.64 -11.43 -5.67
CA GLU A 15 24.70 -10.44 -5.83
C GLU A 15 25.58 -10.76 -7.03
N LEU A 16 26.07 -9.71 -7.69
CA LEU A 16 27.03 -9.86 -8.78
C LEU A 16 28.32 -10.50 -8.24
N PRO A 17 28.90 -11.46 -8.97
CA PRO A 17 30.22 -12.00 -8.65
C PRO A 17 31.26 -10.89 -8.49
N GLU A 18 32.19 -11.05 -7.54
CA GLU A 18 33.21 -10.04 -7.24
C GLU A 18 34.04 -9.62 -8.48
N GLY A 19 34.34 -10.58 -9.37
CA GLY A 19 35.05 -10.28 -10.61
C GLY A 19 34.27 -9.34 -11.55
N LEU A 20 32.93 -9.43 -11.57
CA LEU A 20 32.11 -8.51 -12.34
C LEU A 20 31.96 -7.16 -11.63
N LYS A 21 31.81 -7.14 -10.30
CA LYS A 21 31.77 -5.88 -9.53
C LYS A 21 33.01 -5.03 -9.79
N ALA A 22 34.19 -5.65 -9.89
CA ALA A 22 35.45 -4.95 -10.13
C ALA A 22 35.56 -4.27 -11.50
N LEU A 23 34.76 -4.70 -12.48
CA LEU A 23 34.74 -4.11 -13.83
C LEU A 23 33.84 -2.86 -13.93
N PHE A 24 32.98 -2.64 -12.93
CA PHE A 24 32.07 -1.50 -12.90
C PHE A 24 32.54 -0.46 -11.87
N ARG A 25 32.33 0.79 -12.21
CA ARG A 25 32.57 1.88 -11.25
C ARG A 25 31.38 1.96 -10.29
N PRO A 26 31.56 1.66 -8.99
CA PRO A 26 30.45 1.76 -8.03
C PRO A 26 30.07 3.21 -7.78
N ILE A 27 28.77 3.49 -7.84
CA ILE A 27 28.16 4.79 -7.48
C ILE A 27 27.08 4.50 -6.47
N THR A 28 27.23 5.02 -5.25
CA THR A 28 26.23 4.87 -4.21
C THR A 28 25.14 5.93 -4.37
N VAL A 29 23.89 5.49 -4.42
CA VAL A 29 22.72 6.36 -4.44
C VAL A 29 22.08 6.33 -3.05
N VAL A 30 21.90 7.51 -2.44
CA VAL A 30 21.30 7.64 -1.11
C VAL A 30 19.78 7.56 -1.20
N VAL A 31 19.15 7.08 -0.14
CA VAL A 31 17.68 7.10 -0.04
C VAL A 31 17.22 8.56 -0.01
N PRO A 32 16.29 8.96 -0.89
CA PRO A 32 15.79 10.33 -0.93
C PRO A 32 14.96 10.66 0.33
N ASP A 33 14.79 11.95 0.60
CA ASP A 33 13.90 12.43 1.66
C ASP A 33 12.45 12.11 1.33
N LEU A 34 11.90 11.12 2.05
CA LEU A 34 10.54 10.63 1.83
C LEU A 34 9.49 11.67 2.25
N GLU A 35 9.75 12.49 3.27
CA GLU A 35 8.82 13.52 3.73
C GLU A 35 8.60 14.57 2.64
N LEU A 36 9.68 15.06 2.03
CA LEU A 36 9.62 16.03 0.94
C LEU A 36 8.91 15.47 -0.31
N ILE A 37 9.16 14.21 -0.63
CA ILE A 37 8.48 13.55 -1.75
C ILE A 37 6.98 13.41 -1.47
N CYS A 38 6.59 12.99 -0.27
CA CYS A 38 5.19 12.87 0.13
C CYS A 38 4.48 14.23 0.10
N GLU A 39 5.13 15.29 0.61
CA GLU A 39 4.59 16.65 0.59
C GLU A 39 4.30 17.10 -0.84
N ASN A 40 5.27 16.97 -1.73
CA ASN A 40 5.10 17.35 -3.14
C ASN A 40 3.98 16.54 -3.82
N MET A 41 3.91 15.23 -3.58
CA MET A 41 2.87 14.38 -4.15
C MET A 41 1.48 14.74 -3.63
N LEU A 42 1.34 15.00 -2.31
CA LEU A 42 0.07 15.44 -1.73
C LEU A 42 -0.36 16.79 -2.29
N MET A 43 0.58 17.74 -2.48
CA MET A 43 0.25 19.02 -3.12
C MET A 43 -0.23 18.86 -4.56
N VAL A 44 0.39 17.97 -5.34
CA VAL A 44 -0.04 17.66 -6.71
C VAL A 44 -1.45 17.06 -6.74
N GLU A 45 -1.81 16.24 -5.75
CA GLU A 45 -3.15 15.68 -5.60
C GLU A 45 -4.17 16.69 -5.01
N GLY A 46 -3.73 17.91 -4.70
CA GLY A 46 -4.60 19.00 -4.27
C GLY A 46 -4.84 19.08 -2.75
N PHE A 47 -4.00 18.47 -1.92
CA PHE A 47 -4.09 18.60 -0.47
C PHE A 47 -3.50 19.94 0.00
N VAL A 48 -4.28 20.71 0.77
CA VAL A 48 -3.85 21.99 1.34
C VAL A 48 -2.92 21.77 2.54
N SER A 49 -3.24 20.79 3.38
CA SER A 49 -2.45 20.46 4.58
C SER A 49 -1.30 19.49 4.28
N ALA A 50 -0.78 19.48 3.04
CA ALA A 50 0.18 18.50 2.54
C ALA A 50 1.38 18.29 3.46
N LYS A 51 2.00 19.35 3.97
CA LYS A 51 3.19 19.29 4.84
C LYS A 51 2.96 18.51 6.13
N MET A 52 1.87 18.84 6.83
CA MET A 52 1.51 18.16 8.07
C MET A 52 1.14 16.69 7.82
N LEU A 53 0.40 16.42 6.75
CA LEU A 53 -0.03 15.08 6.38
C LEU A 53 1.15 14.22 5.91
N ALA A 54 2.09 14.79 5.17
CA ALA A 54 3.31 14.10 4.76
C ALA A 54 4.14 13.64 5.96
N LYS A 55 4.30 14.49 6.96
CA LYS A 55 5.00 14.13 8.20
C LYS A 55 4.31 12.98 8.94
N LYS A 56 3.00 13.03 9.11
CA LYS A 56 2.23 11.95 9.73
C LYS A 56 2.36 10.64 8.94
N PHE A 57 2.26 10.72 7.63
CA PHE A 57 2.38 9.59 6.72
C PHE A 57 3.76 8.91 6.83
N THR A 58 4.84 9.68 6.72
CA THR A 58 6.20 9.15 6.81
C THR A 58 6.51 8.58 8.18
N THR A 59 6.04 9.26 9.26
CA THR A 59 6.17 8.75 10.63
C THR A 59 5.48 7.39 10.77
N LEU A 60 4.25 7.24 10.25
CA LEU A 60 3.54 5.95 10.27
C LEU A 60 4.37 4.85 9.58
N TYR A 61 4.91 5.12 8.41
CA TYR A 61 5.68 4.12 7.65
C TYR A 61 6.98 3.73 8.34
N PHE A 62 7.66 4.68 9.00
CA PHE A 62 8.82 4.37 9.83
C PHE A 62 8.45 3.50 11.02
N LEU A 63 7.38 3.85 11.74
CA LEU A 63 6.90 3.07 12.88
C LEU A 63 6.43 1.67 12.46
N CYS A 64 5.71 1.55 11.36
CA CYS A 64 5.30 0.25 10.82
C CYS A 64 6.51 -0.63 10.48
N ARG A 65 7.54 -0.05 9.84
CA ARG A 65 8.77 -0.78 9.51
C ARG A 65 9.51 -1.28 10.77
N ASP A 66 9.46 -0.52 11.85
CA ASP A 66 10.23 -0.81 13.05
C ASP A 66 9.47 -1.70 14.05
N LEU A 67 8.15 -1.53 14.17
CA LEU A 67 7.30 -2.17 15.16
C LEU A 67 6.54 -3.41 14.67
N LEU A 68 6.16 -3.47 13.39
CA LEU A 68 5.48 -4.63 12.84
C LEU A 68 6.44 -5.79 12.61
N SER A 69 5.90 -7.00 12.45
CA SER A 69 6.67 -8.17 12.08
C SER A 69 7.43 -7.92 10.77
N LYS A 70 8.63 -8.49 10.65
CA LYS A 70 9.47 -8.31 9.44
C LYS A 70 9.11 -9.35 8.37
N ALA A 71 7.82 -9.45 8.02
CA ALA A 71 7.37 -10.36 6.99
C ALA A 71 7.94 -9.96 5.61
N ALA A 72 8.37 -10.95 4.83
CA ALA A 72 9.06 -10.74 3.55
C ALA A 72 8.22 -9.98 2.50
N HIS A 73 6.91 -9.97 2.64
CA HIS A 73 5.98 -9.27 1.73
C HIS A 73 5.68 -7.83 2.13
N TYR A 74 6.16 -7.37 3.29
CA TYR A 74 5.97 -5.98 3.71
C TYR A 74 6.88 -5.05 2.92
N ASP A 75 6.28 -4.09 2.25
CA ASP A 75 6.97 -3.03 1.52
C ASP A 75 6.55 -1.67 2.08
N TRP A 76 7.43 -1.06 2.85
CA TRP A 76 7.29 0.29 3.40
C TRP A 76 8.14 1.31 2.63
N GLY A 77 8.50 0.97 1.39
CA GLY A 77 9.33 1.80 0.54
C GLY A 77 8.55 2.83 -0.28
N LEU A 78 9.31 3.61 -1.07
CA LEU A 78 8.77 4.69 -1.91
C LEU A 78 7.67 4.22 -2.88
N ARG A 79 7.73 2.97 -3.37
CA ARG A 79 6.72 2.42 -4.26
C ARG A 79 5.35 2.30 -3.59
N ALA A 80 5.32 1.79 -2.35
CA ALA A 80 4.10 1.67 -1.58
C ALA A 80 3.54 3.05 -1.23
N ILE A 81 4.41 3.97 -0.79
CA ILE A 81 4.07 5.37 -0.53
C ILE A 81 3.37 6.00 -1.74
N LYS A 82 3.99 5.91 -2.91
CA LYS A 82 3.43 6.47 -4.15
C LYS A 82 2.05 5.91 -4.46
N SER A 83 1.87 4.60 -4.32
CA SER A 83 0.57 3.95 -4.58
C SER A 83 -0.53 4.46 -3.66
N VAL A 84 -0.27 4.60 -2.35
CA VAL A 84 -1.25 5.12 -1.38
C VAL A 84 -1.59 6.58 -1.66
N LEU A 85 -0.61 7.41 -1.99
CA LEU A 85 -0.86 8.83 -2.26
C LEU A 85 -1.71 9.04 -3.51
N VAL A 86 -1.52 8.25 -4.56
CA VAL A 86 -2.38 8.27 -5.75
C VAL A 86 -3.82 7.88 -5.39
N VAL A 87 -4.00 6.83 -4.57
CA VAL A 87 -5.32 6.41 -4.09
C VAL A 87 -5.98 7.52 -3.25
N ALA A 88 -5.22 8.14 -2.34
CA ALA A 88 -5.71 9.27 -1.56
C ALA A 88 -6.16 10.44 -2.45
N GLY A 89 -5.43 10.73 -3.55
CA GLY A 89 -5.82 11.72 -4.54
C GLY A 89 -7.12 11.40 -5.26
N VAL A 90 -7.32 10.13 -5.65
CA VAL A 90 -8.58 9.66 -6.25
C VAL A 90 -9.73 9.83 -5.27
N MET A 91 -9.56 9.41 -4.01
CA MET A 91 -10.57 9.57 -2.95
C MET A 91 -10.90 11.04 -2.70
N LYS A 92 -9.90 11.93 -2.70
CA LYS A 92 -10.15 13.37 -2.52
C LYS A 92 -10.99 13.98 -3.64
N ARG A 93 -10.75 13.54 -4.88
CA ARG A 93 -11.57 14.00 -6.03
C ARG A 93 -13.00 13.46 -5.98
N ALA A 94 -13.20 12.26 -5.42
CA ALA A 94 -14.53 11.66 -5.27
C ALA A 94 -15.34 12.30 -4.12
N GLU A 95 -14.66 12.63 -3.02
CA GLU A 95 -15.30 13.16 -1.80
C GLU A 95 -14.60 14.46 -1.34
N PRO A 96 -14.77 15.59 -2.05
CA PRO A 96 -14.05 16.83 -1.77
C PRO A 96 -14.43 17.48 -0.42
N GLU A 97 -15.62 17.20 0.10
CA GLU A 97 -16.13 17.73 1.36
C GLU A 97 -15.53 17.05 2.61
N LEU A 98 -14.93 15.89 2.45
CA LEU A 98 -14.31 15.18 3.58
C LEU A 98 -13.02 15.88 4.03
N ALA A 99 -12.76 15.86 5.34
CA ALA A 99 -11.51 16.35 5.90
C ALA A 99 -10.29 15.59 5.29
N GLU A 100 -9.27 16.33 4.88
CA GLU A 100 -8.08 15.76 4.23
C GLU A 100 -7.40 14.67 5.07
N ALA A 101 -7.35 14.86 6.38
CA ALA A 101 -6.78 13.86 7.29
C ALA A 101 -7.63 12.57 7.33
N ALA A 102 -8.94 12.67 7.18
CA ALA A 102 -9.84 11.51 7.11
C ALA A 102 -9.67 10.73 5.80
N ILE A 103 -9.50 11.44 4.69
CA ILE A 103 -9.22 10.83 3.38
C ILE A 103 -7.89 10.07 3.41
N LEU A 104 -6.84 10.70 3.94
CA LEU A 104 -5.53 10.07 4.03
C LEU A 104 -5.55 8.85 4.97
N LEU A 105 -6.21 8.96 6.13
CA LEU A 105 -6.41 7.85 7.06
C LEU A 105 -7.10 6.67 6.38
N ARG A 106 -8.17 6.93 5.64
CA ARG A 106 -8.92 5.91 4.90
C ARG A 106 -8.04 5.24 3.83
N ALA A 107 -7.32 6.03 3.04
CA ALA A 107 -6.42 5.50 2.03
C ALA A 107 -5.31 4.63 2.64
N LEU A 108 -4.70 5.07 3.74
CA LEU A 108 -3.69 4.32 4.48
C LEU A 108 -4.24 2.99 5.01
N ARG A 109 -5.42 3.02 5.61
CA ARG A 109 -6.08 1.84 6.16
C ARG A 109 -6.42 0.83 5.06
N ASP A 110 -7.19 1.28 4.07
CA ASP A 110 -7.76 0.39 3.06
C ASP A 110 -6.68 -0.22 2.13
N PHE A 111 -5.57 0.50 1.92
CA PHE A 111 -4.44 -0.02 1.13
C PHE A 111 -3.54 -1.00 1.91
N ASN A 112 -3.35 -0.81 3.20
CA ASN A 112 -2.38 -1.60 3.97
C ASN A 112 -3.01 -2.80 4.68
N ILE A 113 -4.24 -2.70 5.21
CA ILE A 113 -4.91 -3.82 5.93
C ILE A 113 -4.88 -5.13 5.14
N PRO A 114 -5.18 -5.17 3.82
CA PRO A 114 -5.17 -6.42 3.09
C PRO A 114 -3.82 -7.15 3.07
N LYS A 115 -2.73 -6.41 3.33
CA LYS A 115 -1.35 -6.92 3.28
C LYS A 115 -0.81 -7.28 4.67
N ILE A 116 -1.41 -6.72 5.72
CA ILE A 116 -0.96 -6.92 7.09
C ILE A 116 -1.44 -8.27 7.60
N VAL A 117 -0.55 -8.97 8.30
CA VAL A 117 -0.85 -10.24 8.98
C VAL A 117 -1.78 -9.97 10.16
N ALA A 118 -2.63 -10.94 10.51
CA ALA A 118 -3.64 -10.78 11.56
C ALA A 118 -3.04 -10.31 12.91
N ASP A 119 -1.90 -10.86 13.29
CA ASP A 119 -1.21 -10.53 14.55
C ASP A 119 -0.72 -9.08 14.63
N ASP A 120 -0.42 -8.47 13.47
CA ASP A 120 0.06 -7.09 13.38
C ASP A 120 -1.08 -6.05 13.26
N ASN A 121 -2.32 -6.50 13.04
CA ASN A 121 -3.45 -5.58 12.81
C ASN A 121 -3.69 -4.66 14.00
N ASP A 122 -3.66 -5.18 15.22
CA ASP A 122 -3.94 -4.39 16.44
C ASP A 122 -2.89 -3.28 16.62
N ILE A 123 -1.62 -3.59 16.35
CA ILE A 123 -0.52 -2.63 16.40
C ILE A 123 -0.73 -1.55 15.33
N PHE A 124 -1.08 -1.94 14.12
CA PHE A 124 -1.31 -1.01 13.02
C PHE A 124 -2.49 -0.07 13.29
N PHE A 125 -3.61 -0.59 13.82
CA PHE A 125 -4.75 0.24 14.20
C PHE A 125 -4.41 1.18 15.35
N GLY A 126 -3.64 0.74 16.33
CA GLY A 126 -3.12 1.59 17.41
C GLY A 126 -2.33 2.77 16.85
N LEU A 127 -1.37 2.51 15.95
CA LEU A 127 -0.56 3.56 15.32
C LEU A 127 -1.40 4.55 14.50
N LEU A 128 -2.42 4.07 13.79
CA LEU A 128 -3.35 4.94 13.07
C LEU A 128 -4.14 5.83 14.03
N GLY A 129 -4.63 5.28 15.14
CA GLY A 129 -5.37 6.03 16.16
C GLY A 129 -4.51 7.12 16.82
N ASP A 130 -3.25 6.84 17.11
CA ASP A 130 -2.32 7.79 17.73
C ASP A 130 -1.95 8.94 16.78
N LEU A 131 -1.76 8.65 15.50
CA LEU A 131 -1.41 9.68 14.52
C LEU A 131 -2.60 10.51 14.04
N PHE A 132 -3.80 9.94 14.07
CA PHE A 132 -5.03 10.60 13.63
C PHE A 132 -6.11 10.60 14.75
N PRO A 133 -5.84 11.26 15.91
CA PRO A 133 -6.74 11.23 17.03
C PRO A 133 -8.10 11.85 16.68
N GLY A 134 -9.17 11.21 17.14
CA GLY A 134 -10.54 11.71 16.98
C GLY A 134 -11.13 11.57 15.58
N ILE A 135 -10.42 10.98 14.63
CA ILE A 135 -10.92 10.74 13.29
C ILE A 135 -11.37 9.27 13.19
N ASN A 136 -12.67 9.06 13.15
CA ASN A 136 -13.25 7.74 12.91
C ASN A 136 -13.95 7.74 11.55
N VAL A 137 -13.34 7.04 10.58
CA VAL A 137 -13.91 6.89 9.25
C VAL A 137 -14.35 5.43 9.10
N PRO A 138 -15.66 5.15 9.08
CA PRO A 138 -16.14 3.80 8.84
C PRO A 138 -15.72 3.32 7.46
N ARG A 139 -15.53 2.01 7.31
CA ARG A 139 -15.26 1.42 5.99
C ARG A 139 -16.53 1.52 5.15
N THR A 140 -16.40 2.04 3.95
CA THR A 140 -17.51 2.01 2.97
C THR A 140 -17.64 0.59 2.45
N ARG A 141 -18.79 -0.04 2.68
CA ARG A 141 -19.10 -1.40 2.21
C ARG A 141 -19.98 -1.30 0.99
N ASP A 142 -19.61 -1.96 -0.09
CA ASP A 142 -20.50 -2.13 -1.24
C ASP A 142 -21.40 -3.35 -1.03
N MET A 143 -22.58 -3.08 -0.47
CA MET A 143 -23.58 -4.12 -0.15
C MET A 143 -24.05 -4.88 -1.39
N ARG A 144 -24.00 -4.27 -2.58
CA ARG A 144 -24.40 -4.94 -3.82
C ARG A 144 -23.35 -5.97 -4.22
N PHE A 145 -22.08 -5.57 -4.18
CA PHE A 145 -20.97 -6.47 -4.51
C PHE A 145 -20.86 -7.61 -3.50
N GLU A 146 -20.98 -7.31 -2.20
CA GLU A 146 -21.01 -8.34 -1.14
C GLU A 146 -22.20 -9.32 -1.34
N GLY A 147 -23.37 -8.84 -1.76
CA GLY A 147 -24.53 -9.68 -2.07
C GLY A 147 -24.27 -10.65 -3.22
N ILE A 148 -23.64 -10.17 -4.30
CA ILE A 148 -23.26 -11.02 -5.44
C ILE A 148 -22.24 -12.08 -5.02
N ILE A 149 -21.24 -11.69 -4.20
CA ILE A 149 -20.24 -12.64 -3.69
C ILE A 149 -20.91 -13.73 -2.87
N ASN A 150 -21.82 -13.39 -1.95
CA ASN A 150 -22.56 -14.37 -1.14
C ASN A 150 -23.30 -15.37 -2.01
N GLN A 151 -24.03 -14.89 -3.01
CA GLN A 151 -24.76 -15.76 -3.93
C GLN A 151 -23.83 -16.73 -4.67
N VAL A 152 -22.71 -16.24 -5.20
CA VAL A 152 -21.74 -17.08 -5.93
C VAL A 152 -21.07 -18.11 -4.99
N VAL A 153 -20.78 -17.72 -3.75
CA VAL A 153 -20.20 -18.61 -2.74
C VAL A 153 -21.17 -19.74 -2.38
N GLU A 154 -22.47 -19.42 -2.22
CA GLU A 154 -23.51 -20.41 -1.97
C GLU A 154 -23.72 -21.35 -3.17
N GLU A 155 -23.74 -20.82 -4.41
CA GLU A 155 -23.81 -21.61 -5.64
C GLU A 155 -22.61 -22.57 -5.79
N ALA A 156 -21.44 -22.16 -5.31
CA ALA A 156 -20.24 -23.00 -5.28
C ALA A 156 -20.22 -24.01 -4.12
N LEU A 157 -21.28 -24.08 -3.31
CA LEU A 157 -21.40 -24.93 -2.12
C LEU A 157 -20.30 -24.67 -1.07
N LEU A 158 -19.84 -23.43 -0.95
CA LEU A 158 -18.91 -22.97 0.06
C LEU A 158 -19.67 -22.28 1.19
N ASN A 159 -19.05 -22.22 2.38
CA ASN A 159 -19.63 -21.49 3.51
C ASN A 159 -19.35 -19.98 3.35
N PRO A 160 -20.36 -19.10 3.36
CA PRO A 160 -20.20 -17.64 3.29
C PRO A 160 -19.72 -17.09 4.63
N ASP A 161 -18.43 -17.29 4.95
CA ASP A 161 -17.80 -16.71 6.12
C ASP A 161 -17.55 -15.21 5.88
N PRO A 162 -17.89 -14.32 6.84
CA PRO A 162 -17.66 -12.89 6.71
C PRO A 162 -16.21 -12.49 6.42
N ASP A 163 -15.23 -13.20 7.01
CA ASP A 163 -13.81 -12.95 6.78
C ASP A 163 -13.38 -13.35 5.37
N PHE A 164 -13.92 -14.45 4.86
CA PHE A 164 -13.68 -14.88 3.47
C PHE A 164 -14.23 -13.86 2.47
N ILE A 165 -15.46 -13.40 2.66
CA ILE A 165 -16.08 -12.38 1.83
C ILE A 165 -15.27 -11.08 1.88
N LEU A 166 -14.84 -10.67 3.08
CA LEU A 166 -14.00 -9.50 3.25
C LEU A 166 -12.68 -9.60 2.46
N LYS A 167 -12.05 -10.77 2.45
CA LYS A 167 -10.81 -11.00 1.68
C LYS A 167 -11.04 -10.92 0.17
N ILE A 168 -12.18 -11.40 -0.33
CA ILE A 168 -12.54 -11.27 -1.75
C ILE A 168 -12.71 -9.80 -2.14
N VAL A 169 -13.43 -9.02 -1.32
CA VAL A 169 -13.62 -7.58 -1.54
C VAL A 169 -12.27 -6.85 -1.54
N GLN A 170 -11.42 -7.14 -0.55
CA GLN A 170 -10.07 -6.56 -0.46
C GLN A 170 -9.20 -6.89 -1.67
N LEU A 171 -9.30 -8.12 -2.19
CA LEU A 171 -8.58 -8.52 -3.39
C LEU A 171 -9.05 -7.73 -4.61
N SER A 172 -10.37 -7.57 -4.79
CA SER A 172 -10.94 -6.77 -5.88
C SER A 172 -10.47 -5.32 -5.82
N GLU A 173 -10.54 -4.68 -4.65
CA GLU A 173 -10.07 -3.32 -4.43
C GLU A 173 -8.57 -3.16 -4.78
N LEU A 174 -7.73 -4.13 -4.41
CA LEU A 174 -6.30 -4.10 -4.74
C LEU A 174 -6.02 -4.25 -6.24
N LEU A 175 -6.82 -5.04 -6.95
CA LEU A 175 -6.69 -5.23 -8.39
C LEU A 175 -7.09 -3.97 -9.17
N GLU A 176 -8.08 -3.22 -8.69
CA GLU A 176 -8.46 -1.92 -9.26
C GLU A 176 -7.36 -0.87 -9.10
N ILE A 177 -6.70 -0.84 -7.94
CA ILE A 177 -5.61 0.11 -7.64
C ILE A 177 -4.35 -0.21 -8.45
N ARG A 178 -4.06 -1.49 -8.68
CA ARG A 178 -2.95 -1.95 -9.50
C ARG A 178 -3.50 -2.75 -10.67
N PRO A 179 -3.85 -2.13 -11.80
CA PRO A 179 -4.16 -2.87 -12.99
C PRO A 179 -2.91 -3.68 -13.36
N THR A 180 -2.90 -4.95 -12.97
CA THR A 180 -1.94 -5.90 -13.51
C THR A 180 -2.19 -5.96 -15.00
N PRO A 181 -1.15 -5.86 -15.87
CA PRO A 181 -1.35 -6.15 -17.28
C PRO A 181 -2.04 -7.51 -17.38
N PRO A 182 -3.04 -7.65 -18.27
CA PRO A 182 -3.81 -8.88 -18.37
C PRO A 182 -2.81 -10.04 -18.42
N LEU A 183 -2.98 -10.99 -17.50
CA LEU A 183 -2.21 -12.23 -17.49
C LEU A 183 -2.32 -12.80 -18.90
N GLN A 184 -1.23 -12.72 -19.68
CA GLN A 184 -1.14 -13.44 -20.92
C GLN A 184 -1.42 -14.91 -20.57
N ARG A 185 -2.61 -15.38 -20.95
CA ARG A 185 -2.90 -16.81 -20.91
C ARG A 185 -1.87 -17.44 -21.85
N TYR A 186 -0.85 -18.07 -21.29
CA TYR A 186 -0.08 -19.00 -22.05
C TYR A 186 -1.05 -20.11 -22.48
N PRO A 187 -1.20 -20.38 -23.78
CA PRO A 187 -1.98 -21.53 -24.18
C PRO A 187 -1.28 -22.75 -23.56
N CYS A 188 -2.02 -23.51 -22.77
CA CYS A 188 -1.58 -24.84 -22.35
C CYS A 188 -1.55 -25.69 -23.62
N GLU A 189 -0.37 -26.00 -24.14
CA GLU A 189 -0.14 -27.10 -25.06
C GLU A 189 -0.10 -28.43 -24.31
#